data_a41eb1b729b893fad8524138f4786b3e
#
_entry.id   a41eb1b729b893fad8524138f4786b3e
#
_cell.length_a   1.000
_cell.length_b   1.000
_cell.length_c   1.000
_cell.angle_alpha   90.00
_cell.angle_beta   90.00
_cell.angle_gamma   90.00
#
_symmetry.space_group_name_H-M   'P 1'
#
loop_
_entity.id
_entity.type
_entity.pdbx_description
1 polymer ?
#
loop_
_entity_poly.entity_id
_entity_poly.type
_entity_poly.pdbx_seq_one_letter_code
_entity_poly.pdbx_strand_id
1 'polypeptide(L)'
;MTPNVRQSEKLRDVLYDIRGPVSARAAQLEAEGHRILKLNIGNPQPFGFDAPAEILQDVIAGLPTSQGYSDSRGIQSARRAVVHHYQLQAGFPAIDIDDVWLGNGVSELIQIALQALLNNGDEVLIPAPDYPLWTAVTNLAGGVPVHYL
;
A
#
# COMPACT_ATOMS: atom_id res chain seq x y z
N MET A 1 8.75 -26.83 25.39
CA MET A 1 9.75 -26.29 24.46
C MET A 1 9.00 -25.39 23.47
N THR A 2 9.24 -24.09 23.51
CA THR A 2 8.71 -23.18 22.48
C THR A 2 9.38 -23.54 21.15
N PRO A 3 8.63 -23.75 20.06
CA PRO A 3 9.22 -24.07 18.79
C PRO A 3 10.12 -22.89 18.35
N ASN A 4 11.34 -23.20 17.93
CA ASN A 4 12.30 -22.20 17.46
C ASN A 4 11.88 -21.76 16.03
N VAL A 5 10.96 -20.81 15.96
CA VAL A 5 10.52 -20.22 14.68
C VAL A 5 11.62 -19.32 14.15
N ARG A 6 12.14 -19.64 12.97
CA ARG A 6 13.16 -18.83 12.28
C ARG A 6 12.51 -18.00 11.18
N GLN A 7 13.01 -16.79 11.00
CA GLN A 7 12.64 -15.93 9.88
C GLN A 7 13.12 -16.55 8.56
N SER A 8 12.34 -16.37 7.49
CA SER A 8 12.73 -16.82 6.16
C SER A 8 13.98 -16.08 5.65
N GLU A 9 14.88 -16.80 4.96
CA GLU A 9 16.10 -16.20 4.41
C GLU A 9 15.84 -15.14 3.36
N LYS A 10 14.73 -15.25 2.60
CA LYS A 10 14.33 -14.23 1.61
C LYS A 10 14.00 -12.86 2.22
N LEU A 11 13.82 -12.79 3.55
CA LEU A 11 13.64 -11.51 4.25
C LEU A 11 14.95 -10.80 4.57
N ARG A 12 16.11 -11.42 4.31
CA ARG A 12 17.43 -10.82 4.59
C ARG A 12 17.64 -9.50 3.85
N ASP A 13 17.19 -9.44 2.60
CA ASP A 13 17.36 -8.27 1.72
C ASP A 13 16.12 -7.37 1.66
N VAL A 14 15.12 -7.65 2.52
CA VAL A 14 13.92 -6.84 2.63
C VAL A 14 14.11 -5.79 3.71
N LEU A 15 14.62 -4.62 3.30
CA LEU A 15 14.87 -3.48 4.18
C LEU A 15 13.63 -2.56 4.23
N TYR A 16 12.54 -3.06 4.81
CA TYR A 16 11.31 -2.32 5.00
C TYR A 16 11.07 -2.04 6.49
N ASP A 17 11.98 -1.25 7.09
CA ASP A 17 11.87 -0.86 8.50
C ASP A 17 11.55 0.64 8.62
N ILE A 18 10.27 0.97 8.51
CA ILE A 18 9.76 2.32 8.77
C ILE A 18 9.64 2.64 10.28
N ARG A 19 9.92 1.66 11.14
CA ARG A 19 9.88 1.77 12.60
C ARG A 19 11.24 1.57 13.26
N GLY A 20 12.32 1.80 12.54
CA GLY A 20 13.68 1.57 12.97
C GLY A 20 14.16 2.41 14.17
N PRO A 21 15.46 2.46 14.39
CA PRO A 21 16.04 3.08 15.60
C PRO A 21 15.67 4.57 15.77
N VAL A 22 15.41 5.28 14.67
CA VAL A 22 14.96 6.68 14.72
C VAL A 22 13.56 6.79 15.36
N SER A 23 12.62 5.92 14.98
CA SER A 23 11.29 5.89 15.57
C SER A 23 11.31 5.49 17.05
N ALA A 24 12.17 4.54 17.41
CA ALA A 24 12.35 4.13 18.81
C ALA A 24 12.91 5.29 19.65
N ARG A 25 13.92 6.02 19.13
CA ARG A 25 14.46 7.19 19.81
C ARG A 25 13.44 8.32 19.93
N ALA A 26 12.64 8.56 18.90
CA ALA A 26 11.56 9.55 18.94
C ALA A 26 10.54 9.21 20.04
N ALA A 27 10.12 7.95 20.14
CA ALA A 27 9.20 7.50 21.18
C ALA A 27 9.77 7.66 22.60
N GLN A 28 11.07 7.40 22.78
CA GLN A 28 11.75 7.63 24.05
C GLN A 28 11.74 9.12 24.42
N LEU A 29 12.09 10.01 23.50
CA LEU A 29 12.06 11.45 23.73
C LEU A 29 10.67 11.97 24.05
N GLU A 30 9.64 11.43 23.39
CA GLU A 30 8.23 11.75 23.73
C GLU A 30 7.88 11.33 25.16
N ALA A 31 8.33 10.15 25.60
CA ALA A 31 8.17 9.69 26.97
C ALA A 31 8.89 10.56 28.00
N GLU A 32 10.01 11.17 27.60
CA GLU A 32 10.78 12.14 28.38
C GLU A 32 10.14 13.56 28.39
N GLY A 33 9.02 13.75 27.68
CA GLY A 33 8.27 15.00 27.63
C GLY A 33 8.65 15.95 26.46
N HIS A 34 9.48 15.51 25.54
CA HIS A 34 9.83 16.28 24.36
C HIS A 34 8.71 16.23 23.31
N ARG A 35 8.45 17.35 22.63
CA ARG A 35 7.54 17.41 21.51
C ARG A 35 8.27 17.04 20.22
N ILE A 36 7.90 15.92 19.61
CA ILE A 36 8.48 15.45 18.36
C ILE A 36 7.52 15.74 17.20
N LEU A 37 8.01 16.41 16.17
CA LEU A 37 7.29 16.61 14.92
C LEU A 37 7.60 15.43 13.98
N LYS A 38 6.60 14.57 13.77
CA LYS A 38 6.73 13.37 12.93
C LYS A 38 6.40 13.72 11.47
N LEU A 39 7.41 13.75 10.61
CA LEU A 39 7.29 14.05 9.18
C LEU A 39 7.51 12.81 8.28
N ASN A 40 7.64 11.64 8.88
CA ASN A 40 7.98 10.38 8.21
C ASN A 40 6.76 9.66 7.61
N ILE A 41 5.55 9.94 8.10
CA ILE A 41 4.30 9.31 7.62
C ILE A 41 3.26 10.41 7.42
N GLY A 42 2.66 10.46 6.22
CA GLY A 42 1.52 11.34 5.95
C GLY A 42 0.28 10.83 6.68
N ASN A 43 -0.13 11.55 7.71
CA ASN A 43 -1.36 11.25 8.46
C ASN A 43 -2.12 12.56 8.72
N PRO A 44 -2.98 13.01 7.78
CA PRO A 44 -3.64 14.31 7.86
C PRO A 44 -4.72 14.39 8.94
N GLN A 45 -5.39 13.30 9.28
CA GLN A 45 -6.55 13.28 10.17
C GLN A 45 -6.28 13.92 11.55
N PRO A 46 -5.16 13.68 12.25
CA PRO A 46 -4.89 14.32 13.54
C PRO A 46 -4.71 15.86 13.47
N PHE A 47 -4.63 16.39 12.25
CA PHE A 47 -4.50 17.82 11.98
C PHE A 47 -5.82 18.46 11.49
N GLY A 48 -6.95 17.75 11.64
CA GLY A 48 -8.27 18.24 11.28
C GLY A 48 -8.65 18.07 9.80
N PHE A 49 -7.90 17.24 9.04
CA PHE A 49 -8.25 16.89 7.67
C PHE A 49 -9.06 15.58 7.67
N ASP A 50 -10.31 15.68 8.04
CA ASP A 50 -11.23 14.55 8.06
C ASP A 50 -11.74 14.20 6.65
N ALA A 51 -12.22 12.98 6.49
CA ALA A 51 -12.90 12.59 5.26
C ALA A 51 -14.19 13.42 5.10
N PRO A 52 -14.58 13.80 3.87
CA PRO A 52 -15.87 14.44 3.61
C PRO A 52 -17.05 13.66 4.21
N ALA A 53 -18.04 14.39 4.72
CA ALA A 53 -19.18 13.77 5.38
C ALA A 53 -19.96 12.82 4.47
N GLU A 54 -20.02 13.12 3.17
CA GLU A 54 -20.65 12.28 2.14
C GLU A 54 -19.99 10.90 2.05
N ILE A 55 -18.65 10.84 2.13
CA ILE A 55 -17.91 9.56 2.11
C ILE A 55 -18.23 8.75 3.37
N LEU A 56 -18.24 9.39 4.55
CA LEU A 56 -18.57 8.70 5.80
C LEU A 56 -19.99 8.16 5.80
N GLN A 57 -20.95 8.94 5.31
CA GLN A 57 -22.35 8.54 5.20
C GLN A 57 -22.53 7.35 4.26
N ASP A 58 -21.86 7.35 3.11
CA ASP A 58 -21.91 6.26 2.15
C ASP A 58 -21.31 4.96 2.71
N VAL A 59 -20.17 5.06 3.41
CA VAL A 59 -19.57 3.92 4.11
C VAL A 59 -20.53 3.33 5.15
N ILE A 60 -21.16 4.18 5.99
CA ILE A 60 -22.12 3.73 7.00
C ILE A 60 -23.32 3.06 6.35
N ALA A 61 -23.87 3.64 5.29
CA ALA A 61 -25.00 3.07 4.54
C ALA A 61 -24.66 1.72 3.89
N GLY A 62 -23.41 1.53 3.45
CA GLY A 62 -22.93 0.30 2.84
C GLY A 62 -22.64 -0.85 3.82
N LEU A 63 -22.41 -0.57 5.11
CA LEU A 63 -22.03 -1.58 6.11
C LEU A 63 -22.98 -2.79 6.18
N PRO A 64 -24.33 -2.65 6.16
CA PRO A 64 -25.21 -3.81 6.24
C PRO A 64 -25.04 -4.81 5.09
N THR A 65 -24.60 -4.37 3.92
CA THR A 65 -24.41 -5.20 2.73
C THR A 65 -22.97 -5.67 2.52
N SER A 66 -22.03 -5.23 3.38
CA SER A 66 -20.61 -5.55 3.26
C SER A 66 -20.16 -6.78 4.05
N GLN A 67 -21.10 -7.53 4.65
CA GLN A 67 -20.79 -8.65 5.55
C GLN A 67 -20.51 -9.98 4.83
N GLY A 68 -20.78 -10.04 3.52
CA GLY A 68 -20.61 -11.25 2.71
C GLY A 68 -19.38 -11.18 1.81
N TYR A 69 -19.13 -12.27 1.08
CA TYR A 69 -18.15 -12.30 0.02
C TYR A 69 -18.61 -11.46 -1.18
N SER A 70 -17.67 -10.84 -1.86
CA SER A 70 -17.87 -10.11 -3.12
C SER A 70 -16.95 -10.65 -4.21
N ASP A 71 -17.02 -10.07 -5.43
CA ASP A 71 -16.07 -10.38 -6.50
C ASP A 71 -14.63 -10.11 -6.02
N SER A 72 -13.72 -11.03 -6.30
CA SER A 72 -12.31 -10.93 -5.91
C SER A 72 -11.59 -9.71 -6.51
N ARG A 73 -12.09 -9.17 -7.62
CA ARG A 73 -11.61 -7.92 -8.23
C ARG A 73 -12.18 -6.66 -7.56
N GLY A 74 -13.10 -6.79 -6.62
CA GLY A 74 -13.83 -5.71 -5.97
C GLY A 74 -15.25 -5.51 -6.52
N ILE A 75 -16.07 -4.81 -5.74
CA ILE A 75 -17.48 -4.58 -6.10
C ILE A 75 -17.63 -3.84 -7.43
N GLN A 76 -18.57 -4.28 -8.26
CA GLN A 76 -18.77 -3.80 -9.62
C GLN A 76 -19.04 -2.29 -9.68
N SER A 77 -19.81 -1.75 -8.74
CA SER A 77 -20.12 -0.32 -8.68
C SER A 77 -18.88 0.55 -8.54
N ALA A 78 -17.93 0.17 -7.65
CA ALA A 78 -16.69 0.90 -7.44
C ALA A 78 -15.75 0.76 -8.66
N ARG A 79 -15.65 -0.43 -9.27
CA ARG A 79 -14.87 -0.63 -10.49
C ARG A 79 -15.39 0.22 -11.65
N ARG A 80 -16.73 0.31 -11.82
CA ARG A 80 -17.36 1.21 -12.80
C ARG A 80 -17.05 2.68 -12.52
N ALA A 81 -17.06 3.09 -11.26
CA ALA A 81 -16.73 4.46 -10.88
C ALA A 81 -15.28 4.82 -11.26
N VAL A 82 -14.34 3.89 -11.09
CA VAL A 82 -12.94 4.06 -11.52
C VAL A 82 -12.86 4.22 -13.04
N VAL A 83 -13.48 3.33 -13.81
CA VAL A 83 -13.51 3.42 -15.27
C VAL A 83 -14.10 4.76 -15.74
N HIS A 84 -15.25 5.15 -15.19
CA HIS A 84 -15.89 6.42 -15.53
C HIS A 84 -15.00 7.64 -15.20
N HIS A 85 -14.33 7.62 -14.05
CA HIS A 85 -13.41 8.69 -13.65
C HIS A 85 -12.28 8.89 -14.68
N TYR A 86 -11.65 7.79 -15.10
CA TYR A 86 -10.54 7.86 -16.06
C TYR A 86 -10.98 8.13 -17.49
N GLN A 87 -12.18 7.72 -17.89
CA GLN A 87 -12.75 8.07 -19.21
C GLN A 87 -12.95 9.58 -19.40
N LEU A 88 -13.13 10.34 -18.31
CA LEU A 88 -13.26 11.79 -18.34
C LEU A 88 -11.90 12.50 -18.44
N GLN A 89 -10.78 11.78 -18.30
CA GLN A 89 -9.44 12.37 -18.37
C GLN A 89 -8.89 12.29 -19.80
N ALA A 90 -8.63 13.45 -20.40
CA ALA A 90 -8.04 13.52 -21.73
C ALA A 90 -6.67 12.83 -21.79
N GLY A 91 -6.47 11.96 -22.79
CA GLY A 91 -5.19 11.24 -22.99
C GLY A 91 -5.02 9.96 -22.16
N PHE A 92 -5.99 9.59 -21.32
CA PHE A 92 -5.94 8.31 -20.63
C PHE A 92 -6.38 7.18 -21.61
N PRO A 93 -5.69 6.03 -21.64
CA PRO A 93 -6.08 4.92 -22.50
C PRO A 93 -7.46 4.39 -22.10
N ALA A 94 -8.19 3.87 -23.07
CA ALA A 94 -9.48 3.21 -22.79
C ALA A 94 -9.24 1.97 -21.93
N ILE A 95 -9.94 1.90 -20.80
CA ILE A 95 -9.95 0.75 -19.89
C ILE A 95 -11.34 0.19 -19.78
N ASP A 96 -11.46 -1.13 -19.65
CA ASP A 96 -12.71 -1.82 -19.34
C ASP A 96 -12.84 -2.08 -17.84
N ILE A 97 -14.05 -2.41 -17.40
CA ILE A 97 -14.30 -2.78 -16.01
C ILE A 97 -13.49 -4.01 -15.57
N ASP A 98 -13.16 -4.89 -16.53
CA ASP A 98 -12.40 -6.11 -16.26
C ASP A 98 -10.89 -5.85 -16.10
N ASP A 99 -10.41 -4.67 -16.47
CA ASP A 99 -9.04 -4.22 -16.23
C ASP A 99 -8.84 -3.60 -14.84
N VAL A 100 -9.93 -3.43 -14.06
CA VAL A 100 -9.89 -2.75 -12.75
C VAL A 100 -9.94 -3.75 -11.61
N TRP A 101 -8.95 -3.67 -10.74
CA TRP A 101 -8.85 -4.44 -9.50
C TRP A 101 -8.80 -3.50 -8.31
N LEU A 102 -9.58 -3.79 -7.29
CA LEU A 102 -9.60 -3.05 -6.03
C LEU A 102 -8.86 -3.85 -4.96
N GLY A 103 -8.06 -3.16 -4.16
CA GLY A 103 -7.33 -3.75 -3.04
C GLY A 103 -7.46 -2.91 -1.78
N ASN A 104 -6.99 -3.45 -0.69
CA ASN A 104 -6.96 -2.79 0.61
C ASN A 104 -5.74 -1.86 0.70
N GLY A 105 -5.80 -0.77 -0.04
CA GLY A 105 -4.72 0.19 -0.21
C GLY A 105 -3.70 -0.22 -1.28
N VAL A 106 -2.88 0.76 -1.69
CA VAL A 106 -1.88 0.58 -2.76
C VAL A 106 -0.82 -0.46 -2.41
N SER A 107 -0.51 -0.65 -1.13
CA SER A 107 0.50 -1.61 -0.69
C SER A 107 0.12 -3.07 -1.01
N GLU A 108 -1.14 -3.42 -0.86
CA GLU A 108 -1.64 -4.74 -1.27
C GLU A 108 -1.59 -4.91 -2.78
N LEU A 109 -2.01 -3.89 -3.54
CA LEU A 109 -2.01 -3.94 -5.00
C LEU A 109 -0.58 -4.06 -5.57
N ILE A 110 0.40 -3.35 -5.01
CA ILE A 110 1.81 -3.51 -5.37
C ILE A 110 2.26 -4.96 -5.15
N GLN A 111 1.93 -5.53 -3.99
CA GLN A 111 2.32 -6.89 -3.66
C GLN A 111 1.69 -7.92 -4.60
N ILE A 112 0.39 -7.81 -4.86
CA ILE A 112 -0.34 -8.71 -5.75
C ILE A 112 0.21 -8.60 -7.18
N ALA A 113 0.41 -7.38 -7.69
CA ALA A 113 0.89 -7.14 -9.04
C ALA A 113 2.30 -7.72 -9.24
N LEU A 114 3.24 -7.44 -8.36
CA LEU A 114 4.61 -7.94 -8.50
C LEU A 114 4.69 -9.47 -8.34
N GLN A 115 3.89 -10.07 -7.46
CA GLN A 115 3.81 -11.53 -7.36
C GLN A 115 3.22 -12.19 -8.61
N ALA A 116 2.29 -11.52 -9.29
CA ALA A 116 1.66 -12.04 -10.50
C ALA A 116 2.53 -11.87 -11.76
N LEU A 117 3.39 -10.87 -11.79
CA LEU A 117 4.12 -10.47 -13.00
C LEU A 117 5.59 -10.91 -13.02
N LEU A 118 6.22 -11.16 -11.86
CA LEU A 118 7.65 -11.43 -11.78
C LEU A 118 7.96 -12.92 -11.65
N ASN A 119 8.94 -13.37 -12.43
CA ASN A 119 9.69 -14.59 -12.18
C ASN A 119 10.95 -14.28 -11.37
N ASN A 120 11.58 -15.33 -10.83
CA ASN A 120 12.85 -15.16 -10.14
C ASN A 120 13.92 -14.58 -11.07
N GLY A 121 14.51 -13.46 -10.67
CA GLY A 121 15.56 -12.77 -11.39
C GLY A 121 15.07 -11.72 -12.41
N ASP A 122 13.76 -11.54 -12.58
CA ASP A 122 13.24 -10.44 -13.40
C ASP A 122 13.58 -9.09 -12.77
N GLU A 123 13.98 -8.13 -13.60
CA GLU A 123 14.35 -6.79 -13.14
C GLU A 123 13.17 -5.84 -13.12
N VAL A 124 13.10 -5.02 -12.05
CA VAL A 124 12.09 -3.96 -11.88
C VAL A 124 12.79 -2.61 -11.74
N LEU A 125 12.50 -1.69 -12.65
CA LEU A 125 12.98 -0.31 -12.57
C LEU A 125 12.22 0.45 -11.48
N ILE A 126 12.96 0.97 -10.49
CA ILE A 126 12.40 1.69 -9.35
C ILE A 126 13.07 3.06 -9.25
N PRO A 127 12.33 4.18 -9.24
CA PRO A 127 12.93 5.50 -9.04
C PRO A 127 13.56 5.59 -7.64
N ALA A 128 14.63 6.38 -7.50
CA ALA A 128 15.25 6.68 -6.21
C ALA A 128 15.45 8.19 -6.05
N PRO A 129 15.05 8.77 -4.89
CA PRO A 129 14.40 8.12 -3.73
C PRO A 129 12.94 7.75 -3.97
N ASP A 130 12.46 6.67 -3.37
CA ASP A 130 11.09 6.18 -3.52
C ASP A 130 10.56 5.57 -2.23
N TYR A 131 9.30 5.19 -2.25
CA TYR A 131 8.65 4.45 -1.17
C TYR A 131 9.28 3.05 -1.07
N PRO A 132 9.88 2.69 0.08
CA PRO A 132 10.72 1.48 0.19
C PRO A 132 9.97 0.16 -0.04
N LEU A 133 8.64 0.19 -0.09
CA LEU A 133 7.83 -0.99 -0.36
C LEU A 133 8.10 -1.59 -1.74
N TRP A 134 8.34 -0.76 -2.78
CA TRP A 134 8.63 -1.24 -4.13
C TRP A 134 9.85 -2.18 -4.15
N THR A 135 10.95 -1.73 -3.54
CA THR A 135 12.17 -2.52 -3.39
C THR A 135 11.92 -3.79 -2.57
N ALA A 136 11.23 -3.65 -1.44
CA ALA A 136 10.96 -4.76 -0.53
C ALA A 136 10.11 -5.84 -1.21
N VAL A 137 9.03 -5.47 -1.88
CA VAL A 137 8.12 -6.43 -2.53
C VAL A 137 8.76 -7.04 -3.78
N THR A 138 9.58 -6.30 -4.53
CA THR A 138 10.36 -6.86 -5.65
C THR A 138 11.24 -8.01 -5.16
N ASN A 139 12.01 -7.79 -4.08
CA ASN A 139 12.83 -8.84 -3.47
C ASN A 139 11.98 -10.03 -2.97
N LEU A 140 10.84 -9.77 -2.32
CA LEU A 140 9.94 -10.81 -1.83
C LEU A 140 9.33 -11.65 -2.96
N ALA A 141 9.05 -11.02 -4.10
CA ALA A 141 8.55 -11.70 -5.29
C ALA A 141 9.63 -12.46 -6.07
N GLY A 142 10.90 -12.37 -5.65
CA GLY A 142 12.03 -13.01 -6.31
C GLY A 142 12.65 -12.19 -7.44
N GLY A 143 12.20 -10.97 -7.66
CA GLY A 143 12.75 -10.04 -8.63
C GLY A 143 14.00 -9.31 -8.13
N VAL A 144 14.61 -8.54 -9.02
CA VAL A 144 15.80 -7.72 -8.77
C VAL A 144 15.44 -6.24 -8.91
N PRO A 145 15.51 -5.43 -7.85
CA PRO A 145 15.23 -4.00 -7.94
C PRO A 145 16.41 -3.26 -8.61
N VAL A 146 16.13 -2.53 -9.68
CA VAL A 146 17.11 -1.69 -10.40
C VAL A 146 16.70 -0.23 -10.20
N HIS A 147 17.46 0.48 -9.36
CA HIS A 147 17.19 1.88 -9.04
C HIS A 147 17.74 2.83 -10.11
N TYR A 148 16.94 3.87 -10.43
CA TYR A 148 17.36 4.97 -11.31
C TYR A 148 17.04 6.33 -10.66
N LEU A 149 17.80 7.37 -11.03
CA LEU A 149 17.62 8.76 -10.59
C LEU A 149 16.80 9.55 -11.60
#